data_e3f79a52eecc6ce80b1b17021b199d8d
#
_entry.id   e3f79a52eecc6ce80b1b17021b199d8d
#
_cell.length_a   1.000
_cell.length_b   1.000
_cell.length_c   1.000
_cell.angle_alpha   90.00
_cell.angle_beta   90.00
_cell.angle_gamma   90.00
#
_symmetry.space_group_name_H-M   'P 1'
#
loop_
_entity.id
_entity.type
_entity.pdbx_description
1 polymer ?
#
loop_
_entity_poly.entity_id
_entity_poly.type
_entity_poly.pdbx_seq_one_letter_code
_entity_poly.pdbx_strand_id
1 'polypeptide(L)'
;KITAIDKWGNEVTKMIKVSVNIENSSVAEVLEPLNASKIKTKSSNNKVALIIGIENYVEAPKANYANLDAKYFYDYARKAFGVKKQNINLLVDENATFVKTSKALTLWLKTKIKPDQTDLVIFFAGHGLASSNGKELYLLPQDSDPNLLDITALSRTKLFQTIIDLKPKSVTMFLDTCYSGVSRDEQMLLASARPIRITANEQ
;
A
#
# COMPACT_ATOMS: atom_id res chain seq x y z
N LYS A 1 -31.65 -14.37 -0.81
CA LYS A 1 -31.72 -15.75 -1.30
C LYS A 1 -30.30 -16.24 -1.46
N ILE A 2 -29.93 -17.31 -0.75
CA ILE A 2 -28.63 -17.99 -0.90
C ILE A 2 -28.92 -19.37 -1.48
N THR A 3 -28.26 -19.66 -2.59
CA THR A 3 -28.37 -20.96 -3.25
C THR A 3 -26.98 -21.63 -3.21
N ALA A 4 -26.93 -22.87 -2.76
CA ALA A 4 -25.72 -23.70 -2.81
C ALA A 4 -26.02 -24.90 -3.72
N ILE A 5 -25.06 -25.20 -4.61
CA ILE A 5 -25.13 -26.34 -5.54
C ILE A 5 -23.93 -27.24 -5.22
N ASP A 6 -24.19 -28.53 -4.99
CA ASP A 6 -23.10 -29.49 -4.77
C ASP A 6 -22.48 -29.98 -6.10
N LYS A 7 -21.42 -30.76 -6.01
CA LYS A 7 -20.70 -31.28 -7.18
C LYS A 7 -21.53 -32.28 -8.02
N TRP A 8 -22.68 -32.73 -7.53
CA TRP A 8 -23.61 -33.63 -8.24
C TRP A 8 -24.83 -32.90 -8.81
N GLY A 9 -24.89 -31.56 -8.64
CA GLY A 9 -25.97 -30.71 -9.17
C GLY A 9 -27.18 -30.57 -8.26
N ASN A 10 -27.12 -31.07 -7.02
CA ASN A 10 -28.21 -30.85 -6.06
C ASN A 10 -28.20 -29.42 -5.58
N GLU A 11 -29.35 -28.75 -5.64
CA GLU A 11 -29.51 -27.35 -5.26
C GLU A 11 -30.28 -27.23 -3.95
N VAL A 12 -29.69 -26.48 -3.00
CA VAL A 12 -30.36 -26.06 -1.76
C VAL A 12 -30.46 -24.55 -1.73
N THR A 13 -31.68 -24.02 -1.67
CA THR A 13 -31.95 -22.60 -1.53
C THR A 13 -32.44 -22.29 -0.12
N LYS A 14 -31.81 -21.33 0.56
CA LYS A 14 -32.29 -20.78 1.84
C LYS A 14 -32.56 -19.30 1.69
N MET A 15 -33.76 -18.89 2.08
CA MET A 15 -34.09 -17.46 2.21
C MET A 15 -33.70 -16.99 3.61
N ILE A 16 -32.79 -16.03 3.67
CA ILE A 16 -32.44 -15.35 4.91
C ILE A 16 -33.06 -13.94 4.80
N LYS A 17 -33.95 -13.62 5.71
CA LYS A 17 -34.47 -12.25 5.86
C LYS A 17 -33.53 -11.50 6.78
N VAL A 18 -32.76 -10.58 6.23
CA VAL A 18 -31.92 -9.67 7.01
C VAL A 18 -32.73 -8.40 7.23
N SER A 19 -33.08 -8.13 8.47
CA SER A 19 -33.67 -6.83 8.85
C SER A 19 -32.52 -5.98 9.38
N VAL A 20 -32.19 -4.91 8.65
CA VAL A 20 -31.25 -3.89 9.14
C VAL A 20 -32.07 -2.85 9.87
N ASN A 21 -32.03 -2.80 11.18
CA ASN A 21 -32.47 -1.64 11.93
C ASN A 21 -31.42 -0.55 11.73
N ILE A 22 -31.72 0.38 10.84
CA ILE A 22 -30.98 1.63 10.78
C ILE A 22 -31.51 2.47 11.94
N GLU A 23 -30.90 2.36 13.10
CA GLU A 23 -31.03 3.41 14.09
C GLU A 23 -30.45 4.66 13.46
N ASN A 24 -31.30 5.62 13.13
CA ASN A 24 -30.91 6.97 12.74
C ASN A 24 -30.20 7.63 13.93
N SER A 25 -28.98 7.23 14.22
CA SER A 25 -28.03 8.04 14.98
C SER A 25 -27.58 9.15 14.03
N SER A 26 -28.39 10.17 13.89
CA SER A 26 -28.09 11.37 13.13
C SER A 26 -27.14 12.31 13.88
N VAL A 27 -26.06 11.76 14.38
CA VAL A 27 -24.86 12.51 14.66
C VAL A 27 -23.81 11.92 13.73
N ALA A 28 -23.72 12.45 12.51
CA ALA A 28 -22.52 12.31 11.74
C ALA A 28 -21.39 12.81 12.68
N GLU A 29 -20.67 11.88 13.27
CA GLU A 29 -19.47 12.21 14.03
C GLU A 29 -18.58 12.94 13.02
N VAL A 30 -18.51 14.27 13.16
CA VAL A 30 -17.63 15.08 12.32
C VAL A 30 -16.22 14.66 12.72
N LEU A 31 -15.68 13.67 11.98
CA LEU A 31 -14.31 13.25 12.17
C LEU A 31 -13.42 14.49 12.02
N GLU A 32 -12.68 14.83 13.08
CA GLU A 32 -11.71 15.90 12.99
C GLU A 32 -10.69 15.59 11.88
N PRO A 33 -10.35 16.55 11.04
CA PRO A 33 -9.29 16.37 10.04
C PRO A 33 -8.03 15.84 10.69
N LEU A 34 -7.38 14.88 10.04
CA LEU A 34 -6.11 14.34 10.48
C LEU A 34 -5.10 15.47 10.72
N ASN A 35 -4.63 15.62 11.95
CA ASN A 35 -3.70 16.70 12.32
C ASN A 35 -2.54 16.15 13.16
N ALA A 36 -1.44 15.84 12.49
CA ALA A 36 -0.22 15.37 13.13
C ALA A 36 0.38 16.38 14.13
N SER A 37 0.01 17.68 14.06
CA SER A 37 0.57 18.70 14.97
C SER A 37 0.09 18.53 16.41
N LYS A 38 -1.04 17.87 16.62
CA LYS A 38 -1.56 17.55 17.96
C LYS A 38 -0.76 16.44 18.66
N ILE A 39 0.09 15.71 17.93
CA ILE A 39 0.84 14.57 18.46
C ILE A 39 2.28 15.00 18.74
N LYS A 40 2.76 14.67 19.94
CA LYS A 40 4.14 14.94 20.36
C LYS A 40 4.79 13.65 20.83
N THR A 41 5.62 13.05 19.99
CA THR A 41 6.42 11.86 20.34
C THR A 41 7.90 12.21 20.37
N LYS A 42 8.62 11.66 21.36
CA LYS A 42 10.07 11.82 21.44
C LYS A 42 10.73 11.22 20.20
N SER A 43 11.55 11.98 19.50
CA SER A 43 12.25 11.49 18.31
C SER A 43 13.39 10.53 18.68
N SER A 44 13.61 9.52 17.81
CA SER A 44 14.65 8.50 17.98
C SER A 44 15.60 8.48 16.77
N ASN A 45 16.86 8.17 17.03
CA ASN A 45 17.85 7.91 15.98
C ASN A 45 17.67 6.54 15.33
N ASN A 46 17.02 5.61 16.03
CA ASN A 46 16.86 4.23 15.60
C ASN A 46 15.56 3.99 14.80
N LYS A 47 14.92 5.07 14.36
CA LYS A 47 13.72 5.00 13.53
C LYS A 47 14.01 5.56 12.15
N VAL A 48 13.58 4.83 11.12
CA VAL A 48 13.77 5.17 9.70
C VAL A 48 12.43 5.04 9.00
N ALA A 49 12.13 5.92 8.06
CA ALA A 49 10.93 5.83 7.25
C ALA A 49 11.24 5.98 5.75
N LEU A 50 10.68 5.11 4.94
CA LEU A 50 10.60 5.25 3.48
C LEU A 50 9.14 5.49 3.12
N ILE A 51 8.85 6.63 2.49
CA ILE A 51 7.49 7.07 2.18
C ILE A 51 7.41 7.32 0.69
N ILE A 52 6.47 6.66 0.03
CA ILE A 52 6.28 6.72 -1.41
C ILE A 52 4.81 7.06 -1.67
N GLY A 53 4.55 8.07 -2.49
CA GLY A 53 3.21 8.44 -2.91
C GLY A 53 3.17 8.87 -4.36
N ILE A 54 2.41 8.16 -5.17
CA ILE A 54 2.39 8.35 -6.62
C ILE A 54 0.96 8.56 -7.08
N GLU A 55 0.65 9.79 -7.45
CA GLU A 55 -0.62 10.15 -8.08
C GLU A 55 -0.51 10.14 -9.59
N ASN A 56 0.57 10.77 -10.12
CA ASN A 56 0.72 11.00 -11.54
C ASN A 56 1.67 9.97 -12.16
N TYR A 57 1.10 9.02 -12.88
CA TYR A 57 1.82 7.96 -13.59
C TYR A 57 2.09 8.37 -15.05
N VAL A 58 3.12 7.79 -15.66
CA VAL A 58 3.43 7.97 -17.10
C VAL A 58 2.51 7.09 -17.95
N GLU A 59 2.41 5.80 -17.61
CA GLU A 59 1.75 4.76 -18.41
C GLU A 59 0.48 4.18 -17.72
N ALA A 60 -0.02 4.85 -16.68
CA ALA A 60 -1.22 4.40 -15.96
C ALA A 60 -2.11 5.59 -15.60
N PRO A 61 -3.42 5.38 -15.35
CA PRO A 61 -4.30 6.41 -14.82
C PRO A 61 -3.80 6.99 -13.51
N LYS A 62 -4.31 8.15 -13.12
CA LYS A 62 -3.98 8.76 -11.84
C LYS A 62 -4.46 7.90 -10.66
N ALA A 63 -3.67 7.84 -9.59
CA ALA A 63 -4.10 7.37 -8.28
C ALA A 63 -4.38 8.60 -7.40
N ASN A 64 -5.60 9.11 -7.49
CA ASN A 64 -5.98 10.38 -6.87
C ASN A 64 -5.61 10.44 -5.38
N TYR A 65 -4.99 11.55 -4.99
CA TYR A 65 -4.55 11.88 -3.63
C TYR A 65 -3.37 11.08 -3.07
N ALA A 66 -2.84 10.08 -3.77
CA ALA A 66 -1.75 9.25 -3.25
C ALA A 66 -0.49 10.06 -2.89
N ASN A 67 -0.17 11.09 -3.67
CA ASN A 67 0.94 12.01 -3.38
C ASN A 67 0.67 12.87 -2.14
N LEU A 68 -0.59 13.24 -1.90
CA LEU A 68 -1.01 14.02 -0.73
C LEU A 68 -0.98 13.14 0.53
N ASP A 69 -1.46 11.89 0.43
CA ASP A 69 -1.41 10.92 1.52
C ASP A 69 0.03 10.70 2.02
N ALA A 70 0.99 10.58 1.09
CA ALA A 70 2.40 10.46 1.43
C ALA A 70 2.95 11.71 2.16
N LYS A 71 2.52 12.91 1.75
CA LYS A 71 2.90 14.16 2.42
C LYS A 71 2.30 14.25 3.82
N TYR A 72 1.06 13.87 4.02
CA TYR A 72 0.45 13.77 5.35
C TYR A 72 1.16 12.71 6.19
N PHE A 73 1.42 11.53 5.62
CA PHE A 73 2.12 10.47 6.33
C PHE A 73 3.53 10.88 6.76
N TYR A 74 4.23 11.70 5.98
CA TYR A 74 5.52 12.28 6.36
C TYR A 74 5.43 13.06 7.70
N ASP A 75 4.38 13.84 7.90
CA ASP A 75 4.18 14.56 9.15
C ASP A 75 3.86 13.62 10.31
N TYR A 76 3.08 12.56 10.07
CA TYR A 76 2.85 11.50 11.07
C TYR A 76 4.12 10.73 11.40
N ALA A 77 4.93 10.38 10.40
CA ALA A 77 6.21 9.72 10.62
C ALA A 77 7.10 10.53 11.57
N ARG A 78 7.13 11.83 11.39
CA ARG A 78 7.90 12.76 12.27
C ARG A 78 7.30 12.89 13.67
N LYS A 79 6.01 13.15 13.76
CA LYS A 79 5.35 13.59 15.01
C LYS A 79 4.78 12.44 15.81
N ALA A 80 4.20 11.45 15.16
CA ALA A 80 3.60 10.28 15.83
C ALA A 80 4.61 9.15 16.00
N PHE A 81 5.34 8.77 14.95
CA PHE A 81 6.34 7.72 15.05
C PHE A 81 7.69 8.21 15.59
N GLY A 82 7.92 9.52 15.65
CA GLY A 82 9.16 10.10 16.16
C GLY A 82 10.38 9.85 15.27
N VAL A 83 10.18 9.70 13.96
CA VAL A 83 11.28 9.56 13.00
C VAL A 83 11.94 10.92 12.77
N LYS A 84 13.26 11.01 12.87
CA LYS A 84 13.99 12.25 12.59
C LYS A 84 13.96 12.57 11.09
N LYS A 85 13.89 13.85 10.73
CA LYS A 85 13.82 14.32 9.33
C LYS A 85 14.90 13.69 8.44
N GLN A 86 16.16 13.62 8.91
CA GLN A 86 17.27 13.03 8.16
C GLN A 86 17.19 11.50 7.98
N ASN A 87 16.25 10.85 8.66
CA ASN A 87 15.97 9.43 8.56
C ASN A 87 14.67 9.14 7.81
N ILE A 88 14.13 10.13 7.11
CA ILE A 88 12.97 9.96 6.23
C ILE A 88 13.41 10.16 4.79
N ASN A 89 13.04 9.23 3.93
CA ASN A 89 13.09 9.41 2.48
C ASN A 89 11.64 9.50 1.97
N LEU A 90 11.30 10.64 1.39
CA LEU A 90 9.99 10.89 0.79
C LEU A 90 10.15 10.96 -0.73
N LEU A 91 9.51 10.05 -1.43
CA LEU A 91 9.46 9.98 -2.89
C LEU A 91 8.03 10.22 -3.35
N VAL A 92 7.83 11.26 -4.15
CA VAL A 92 6.49 11.68 -4.62
C VAL A 92 6.54 11.87 -6.13
N ASP A 93 5.55 11.32 -6.82
CA ASP A 93 5.35 11.45 -8.27
C ASP A 93 6.67 11.22 -9.06
N GLU A 94 7.16 12.20 -9.84
CA GLU A 94 8.38 12.13 -10.66
C GLU A 94 9.67 11.81 -9.88
N ASN A 95 9.60 11.89 -8.56
CA ASN A 95 10.68 11.44 -7.68
C ASN A 95 10.53 9.99 -7.23
N ALA A 96 9.45 9.29 -7.61
CA ALA A 96 9.16 7.91 -7.30
C ALA A 96 9.27 6.98 -8.52
N THR A 97 10.24 7.25 -9.42
CA THR A 97 10.52 6.35 -10.55
C THR A 97 11.08 5.01 -10.09
N PHE A 98 11.03 3.99 -10.95
CA PHE A 98 11.57 2.64 -10.64
C PHE A 98 13.01 2.69 -10.16
N VAL A 99 13.87 3.45 -10.85
CA VAL A 99 15.28 3.58 -10.46
C VAL A 99 15.44 4.28 -9.12
N LYS A 100 14.73 5.39 -8.87
CA LYS A 100 14.82 6.14 -7.61
C LYS A 100 14.29 5.31 -6.44
N THR A 101 13.16 4.62 -6.63
CA THR A 101 12.56 3.77 -5.61
C THR A 101 13.45 2.56 -5.31
N SER A 102 14.00 1.91 -6.35
CA SER A 102 14.96 0.82 -6.17
C SER A 102 16.22 1.27 -5.43
N LYS A 103 16.77 2.45 -5.74
CA LYS A 103 17.90 3.02 -4.98
C LYS A 103 17.55 3.31 -3.53
N ALA A 104 16.34 3.79 -3.26
CA ALA A 104 15.90 4.00 -1.88
C ALA A 104 15.85 2.68 -1.10
N LEU A 105 15.30 1.63 -1.69
CA LEU A 105 15.19 0.32 -1.06
C LEU A 105 16.54 -0.38 -0.88
N THR A 106 17.41 -0.37 -1.90
CA THR A 106 18.64 -1.17 -1.90
C THR A 106 19.87 -0.44 -1.38
N LEU A 107 19.97 0.87 -1.62
CA LEU A 107 21.14 1.66 -1.25
C LEU A 107 20.87 2.54 -0.03
N TRP A 108 19.82 3.37 -0.06
CA TRP A 108 19.57 4.31 1.01
C TRP A 108 19.18 3.61 2.32
N LEU A 109 18.25 2.64 2.30
CA LEU A 109 17.92 1.87 3.51
C LEU A 109 19.13 1.18 4.10
N LYS A 110 20.03 0.62 3.27
CA LYS A 110 21.26 -0.01 3.74
C LYS A 110 22.17 0.94 4.53
N THR A 111 22.16 2.24 4.20
CA THR A 111 22.95 3.25 4.96
C THR A 111 22.27 3.67 6.26
N LYS A 112 20.97 3.43 6.41
CA LYS A 112 20.17 3.91 7.55
C LYS A 112 19.84 2.82 8.56
N ILE A 113 19.68 1.58 8.09
CA ILE A 113 19.31 0.46 8.96
C ILE A 113 20.56 -0.06 9.67
N LYS A 114 20.49 -0.11 11.00
CA LYS A 114 21.39 -0.83 11.85
C LYS A 114 20.72 -2.15 12.21
N PRO A 115 21.29 -3.31 11.84
CA PRO A 115 20.70 -4.61 12.13
C PRO A 115 20.29 -4.75 13.60
N ASP A 116 19.12 -5.32 13.82
CA ASP A 116 18.49 -5.61 15.12
C ASP A 116 18.25 -4.38 16.04
N GLN A 117 18.48 -3.15 15.52
CA GLN A 117 18.33 -1.92 16.29
C GLN A 117 17.32 -0.93 15.70
N THR A 118 17.13 -0.97 14.36
CA THR A 118 16.32 0.03 13.66
C THR A 118 14.88 -0.43 13.51
N ASP A 119 13.94 0.42 13.93
CA ASP A 119 12.53 0.29 13.60
C ASP A 119 12.27 0.97 12.24
N LEU A 120 11.85 0.19 11.25
CA LEU A 120 11.58 0.64 9.89
C LEU A 120 10.08 0.84 9.68
N VAL A 121 9.72 2.02 9.19
CA VAL A 121 8.36 2.34 8.73
C VAL A 121 8.38 2.52 7.22
N ILE A 122 7.50 1.83 6.51
CA ILE A 122 7.31 1.97 5.08
C ILE A 122 5.87 2.39 4.82
N PHE A 123 5.70 3.39 3.99
CA PHE A 123 4.40 3.81 3.48
C PHE A 123 4.44 3.83 1.95
N PHE A 124 3.44 3.25 1.33
CA PHE A 124 3.23 3.33 -0.10
C PHE A 124 1.76 3.66 -0.37
N ALA A 125 1.52 4.72 -1.14
CA ALA A 125 0.22 5.05 -1.72
C ALA A 125 0.35 5.15 -3.23
N GLY A 126 -0.51 4.43 -3.96
CA GLY A 126 -0.46 4.37 -5.41
C GLY A 126 -1.05 3.09 -5.98
N HIS A 127 -0.72 2.79 -7.24
CA HIS A 127 -1.23 1.60 -7.88
C HIS A 127 -0.49 0.33 -7.49
N GLY A 128 -1.27 -0.76 -7.38
CA GLY A 128 -0.78 -2.11 -7.30
C GLY A 128 -1.48 -2.99 -8.34
N LEU A 129 -0.74 -3.94 -8.91
CA LEU A 129 -1.29 -4.93 -9.82
C LEU A 129 -0.85 -6.33 -9.42
N ALA A 130 -1.72 -7.30 -9.70
CA ALA A 130 -1.34 -8.70 -9.63
C ALA A 130 -0.80 -9.17 -10.98
N SER A 131 0.13 -10.12 -10.96
CA SER A 131 0.54 -10.84 -12.17
C SER A 131 -0.67 -11.53 -12.82
N SER A 132 -0.59 -11.85 -14.11
CA SER A 132 -1.66 -12.49 -14.88
C SER A 132 -2.14 -13.82 -14.26
N ASN A 133 -1.27 -14.54 -13.56
CA ASN A 133 -1.58 -15.78 -12.85
C ASN A 133 -1.98 -15.58 -11.38
N GLY A 134 -2.04 -14.31 -10.89
CA GLY A 134 -2.42 -13.95 -9.53
C GLY A 134 -1.43 -14.33 -8.42
N LYS A 135 -0.26 -14.88 -8.77
CA LYS A 135 0.71 -15.38 -7.76
C LYS A 135 1.64 -14.29 -7.21
N GLU A 136 1.92 -13.26 -7.98
CA GLU A 136 2.77 -12.15 -7.55
C GLU A 136 2.00 -10.84 -7.54
N LEU A 137 2.31 -10.00 -6.60
CA LEU A 137 1.76 -8.65 -6.46
C LEU A 137 2.86 -7.63 -6.68
N TYR A 138 2.55 -6.57 -7.40
CA TYR A 138 3.48 -5.51 -7.76
C TYR A 138 2.99 -4.17 -7.25
N LEU A 139 3.89 -3.36 -6.72
CA LEU A 139 3.69 -1.93 -6.50
C LEU A 139 4.29 -1.20 -7.70
N LEU A 140 3.54 -0.26 -8.26
CA LEU A 140 3.94 0.46 -9.47
C LEU A 140 4.69 1.74 -9.10
N PRO A 141 6.00 1.87 -9.42
CA PRO A 141 6.67 3.17 -9.54
C PRO A 141 6.04 4.06 -10.61
N GLN A 142 6.37 5.34 -10.58
CA GLN A 142 5.76 6.39 -11.40
C GLN A 142 5.87 6.12 -12.91
N ASP A 143 6.99 5.52 -13.34
CA ASP A 143 7.34 5.21 -14.72
C ASP A 143 7.10 3.72 -15.08
N SER A 144 6.30 3.02 -14.28
CA SER A 144 5.97 1.61 -14.56
C SER A 144 5.02 1.49 -15.74
N ASP A 145 5.31 0.53 -16.62
CA ASP A 145 4.38 0.05 -17.64
C ASP A 145 3.59 -1.15 -17.08
N PRO A 146 2.25 -1.05 -16.97
CA PRO A 146 1.40 -2.14 -16.51
C PRO A 146 1.51 -3.44 -17.30
N ASN A 147 1.98 -3.38 -18.55
CA ASN A 147 2.19 -4.55 -19.39
C ASN A 147 3.56 -5.21 -19.18
N LEU A 148 4.49 -4.54 -18.47
CA LEU A 148 5.86 -4.97 -18.25
C LEU A 148 6.22 -5.02 -16.75
N LEU A 149 5.31 -5.56 -15.92
CA LEU A 149 5.43 -5.55 -14.46
C LEU A 149 6.72 -6.15 -13.94
N ASP A 150 7.18 -7.27 -14.51
CA ASP A 150 8.40 -7.97 -14.06
C ASP A 150 9.67 -7.12 -14.19
N ILE A 151 9.65 -6.11 -15.09
CA ILE A 151 10.79 -5.27 -15.42
C ILE A 151 10.67 -3.88 -14.81
N THR A 152 9.45 -3.33 -14.76
CA THR A 152 9.21 -1.91 -14.44
C THR A 152 8.55 -1.69 -13.09
N ALA A 153 8.11 -2.76 -12.41
CA ALA A 153 7.41 -2.66 -11.13
C ALA A 153 8.15 -3.35 -9.99
N LEU A 154 7.78 -3.00 -8.76
CA LEU A 154 8.37 -3.59 -7.56
C LEU A 154 7.59 -4.84 -7.16
N SER A 155 8.14 -6.03 -7.40
CA SER A 155 7.59 -7.27 -6.88
C SER A 155 7.51 -7.22 -5.36
N ARG A 156 6.34 -7.53 -4.80
CA ARG A 156 6.13 -7.60 -3.34
C ARG A 156 7.07 -8.59 -2.67
N THR A 157 7.24 -9.75 -3.28
CA THR A 157 8.14 -10.80 -2.76
C THR A 157 9.56 -10.30 -2.69
N LYS A 158 10.09 -9.67 -3.75
CA LYS A 158 11.44 -9.09 -3.76
C LYS A 158 11.57 -7.92 -2.79
N LEU A 159 10.54 -7.09 -2.67
CA LEU A 159 10.50 -5.99 -1.71
C LEU A 159 10.67 -6.51 -0.29
N PHE A 160 9.87 -7.49 0.11
CA PHE A 160 9.94 -8.07 1.46
C PHE A 160 11.29 -8.74 1.72
N GLN A 161 11.81 -9.51 0.75
CA GLN A 161 13.13 -10.13 0.91
C GLN A 161 14.22 -9.07 1.09
N THR A 162 14.22 -8.02 0.28
CA THR A 162 15.18 -6.92 0.41
C THR A 162 15.16 -6.28 1.79
N ILE A 163 13.96 -6.10 2.37
CA ILE A 163 13.80 -5.53 3.71
C ILE A 163 14.29 -6.50 4.79
N ILE A 164 13.94 -7.78 4.68
CA ILE A 164 14.34 -8.82 5.65
C ILE A 164 15.86 -8.97 5.67
N ASP A 165 16.52 -8.92 4.52
CA ASP A 165 17.98 -9.06 4.40
C ASP A 165 18.73 -7.91 5.11
N LEU A 166 18.10 -6.76 5.29
CA LEU A 166 18.65 -5.64 6.06
C LEU A 166 18.58 -5.85 7.58
N LYS A 167 17.83 -6.85 8.04
CA LYS A 167 17.65 -7.23 9.45
C LYS A 167 17.20 -6.06 10.35
N PRO A 168 16.16 -5.29 10.00
CA PRO A 168 15.64 -4.30 10.92
C PRO A 168 15.10 -4.98 12.19
N LYS A 169 15.10 -4.27 13.31
CA LYS A 169 14.50 -4.73 14.57
C LYS A 169 12.99 -4.97 14.43
N SER A 170 12.33 -4.08 13.73
CA SER A 170 10.92 -4.19 13.40
C SER A 170 10.61 -3.53 12.05
N VAL A 171 9.55 -3.99 11.39
CA VAL A 171 9.02 -3.39 10.17
C VAL A 171 7.53 -3.14 10.35
N THR A 172 7.10 -1.91 10.11
CA THR A 172 5.70 -1.55 9.98
C THR A 172 5.47 -1.03 8.57
N MET A 173 4.57 -1.67 7.84
CA MET A 173 4.29 -1.31 6.45
C MET A 173 2.82 -0.93 6.29
N PHE A 174 2.58 0.23 5.70
CA PHE A 174 1.27 0.72 5.30
C PHE A 174 1.21 0.73 3.78
N LEU A 175 0.28 -0.04 3.23
CA LEU A 175 0.06 -0.14 1.78
C LEU A 175 -1.34 0.36 1.47
N ASP A 176 -1.43 1.54 0.90
CA ASP A 176 -2.67 2.13 0.40
C ASP A 176 -2.73 1.92 -1.12
N THR A 177 -3.11 0.71 -1.49
CA THR A 177 -3.12 0.26 -2.88
C THR A 177 -4.16 -0.83 -3.11
N CYS A 178 -4.73 -0.86 -4.31
CA CYS A 178 -5.63 -1.92 -4.76
C CYS A 178 -4.89 -2.85 -5.72
N TYR A 179 -5.04 -4.16 -5.56
CA TYR A 179 -4.47 -5.16 -6.47
C TYR A 179 -5.49 -5.72 -7.47
N SER A 180 -6.62 -5.06 -7.62
CA SER A 180 -7.74 -5.51 -8.47
C SER A 180 -7.58 -5.22 -9.96
N GLY A 181 -6.54 -4.47 -10.35
CA GLY A 181 -6.40 -3.95 -11.72
C GLY A 181 -7.36 -2.80 -12.05
N VAL A 182 -8.06 -2.27 -11.03
CA VAL A 182 -8.96 -1.12 -11.14
C VAL A 182 -8.41 0.02 -10.28
N SER A 183 -8.42 1.24 -10.79
CA SER A 183 -8.03 2.43 -10.02
C SER A 183 -9.08 2.78 -8.96
N ARG A 184 -8.76 3.71 -8.04
CA ARG A 184 -9.71 4.26 -7.05
C ARG A 184 -10.98 4.83 -7.68
N ASP A 185 -10.90 5.30 -8.91
CA ASP A 185 -12.02 5.88 -9.66
C ASP A 185 -12.66 4.88 -10.64
N GLU A 186 -12.55 3.57 -10.37
CA GLU A 186 -13.11 2.49 -11.18
C GLU A 186 -12.55 2.43 -12.63
N GLN A 187 -11.48 3.14 -12.93
CA GLN A 187 -10.81 3.05 -14.23
C GLN A 187 -9.95 1.78 -14.29
N MET A 188 -10.11 1.00 -15.33
CA MET A 188 -9.29 -0.19 -15.53
C MET A 188 -7.84 0.20 -15.85
N LEU A 189 -6.89 -0.31 -15.05
CA LEU A 189 -5.45 -0.13 -15.27
C LEU A 189 -4.95 -0.93 -16.48
N LEU A 190 -5.64 -2.04 -16.77
CA LEU A 190 -5.42 -2.87 -17.97
C LEU A 190 -6.77 -3.20 -18.60
N ALA A 191 -6.89 -3.06 -19.90
CA ALA A 191 -8.12 -3.42 -20.63
C ALA A 191 -8.50 -4.92 -20.47
N SER A 192 -7.55 -5.76 -20.09
CA SER A 192 -7.71 -7.20 -19.86
C SER A 192 -7.65 -7.62 -18.39
N ALA A 193 -7.52 -6.68 -17.45
CA ALA A 193 -7.43 -6.99 -16.02
C ALA A 193 -8.76 -7.55 -15.52
N ARG A 194 -8.79 -8.84 -15.20
CA ARG A 194 -9.90 -9.44 -14.47
C ARG A 194 -9.69 -9.19 -12.98
N PRO A 195 -10.74 -8.88 -12.20
CA PRO A 195 -10.64 -8.79 -10.75
C PRO A 195 -10.10 -10.12 -10.21
N ILE A 196 -8.94 -10.09 -9.57
CA ILE A 196 -8.34 -11.27 -8.96
C ILE A 196 -8.83 -11.34 -7.52
N ARG A 197 -9.52 -12.41 -7.19
CA ARG A 197 -9.91 -12.70 -5.82
C ARG A 197 -8.70 -13.31 -5.10
N ILE A 198 -8.10 -12.55 -4.19
CA ILE A 198 -7.05 -13.07 -3.31
C ILE A 198 -7.72 -13.97 -2.27
N THR A 199 -7.51 -15.27 -2.35
CA THR A 199 -7.81 -16.19 -1.25
C THR A 199 -6.59 -16.24 -0.36
N ALA A 200 -6.70 -15.73 0.88
CA ALA A 200 -5.69 -16.00 1.89
C ALA A 200 -5.73 -17.50 2.21
N ASN A 201 -4.65 -18.21 1.95
CA ASN A 201 -4.47 -19.53 2.54
C ASN A 201 -4.12 -19.28 4.01
N GLU A 202 -5.05 -19.60 4.90
CA GLU A 202 -4.76 -19.78 6.32
C GLU A 202 -3.82 -20.98 6.45
N GLN A 203 -2.60 -20.74 6.91
CA GLN A 203 -1.72 -21.74 7.52
C GLN A 203 -1.50 -21.37 8.98
#